data_2b1bd7d63ba2c1ca380c886264992ab2
#
_entry.id   2b1bd7d63ba2c1ca380c886264992ab2
#
_cell.length_a   1.000
_cell.length_b   1.000
_cell.length_c   1.000
_cell.angle_alpha   90.00
_cell.angle_beta   90.00
_cell.angle_gamma   90.00
#
_symmetry.space_group_name_H-M   'P 1'
#
loop_
_entity.id
_entity.type
_entity.pdbx_description
1 polymer ?
#
loop_
_entity_poly.entity_id
_entity_poly.type
_entity_poly.pdbx_seq_one_letter_code
_entity_poly.pdbx_strand_id
1 'polypeptide(L)'
;MKKFASVISVLLICSMALTACGSSGDKSTGGSTQQSGASQGAASSQGAASTGDSSGYTFRTSADNKVVTENGTFTKDSIEYPVLITSIGQSADVSMLDALMKKVGADYTFNATASADDVANYKTVIIACGASSKGLGAAGISQEDELARANAIAQTAKDNGITVIAAHLGGASRRGALSDQFNDIALGVANYVMVVEEGNDDGKFTDAATDKGVPITLLHSIADAITPLTELFGA
;
A
#
# COMPACT_ATOMS: atom_id res chain seq x y z
N MET A 1 15.75 -52.28 0.42
CA MET A 1 17.15 -52.56 0.82
C MET A 1 18.02 -51.38 0.48
N LYS A 2 18.75 -50.88 1.51
CA LYS A 2 19.99 -50.06 1.45
C LYS A 2 19.87 -48.63 0.89
N LYS A 3 20.45 -47.56 1.42
CA LYS A 3 21.16 -47.31 2.71
C LYS A 3 21.25 -45.80 2.90
N PHE A 4 21.22 -45.37 4.14
CA PHE A 4 21.64 -44.10 4.71
C PHE A 4 22.96 -43.53 4.16
N ALA A 5 23.07 -42.23 4.07
CA ALA A 5 24.30 -41.52 4.31
C ALA A 5 24.03 -40.15 4.91
N SER A 6 24.41 -40.05 6.18
CA SER A 6 24.52 -38.86 7.02
C SER A 6 25.93 -38.31 6.87
N VAL A 7 26.13 -36.99 6.79
CA VAL A 7 27.41 -36.30 7.05
C VAL A 7 27.07 -34.91 7.58
N ILE A 8 27.06 -34.65 8.88
CA ILE A 8 28.11 -34.16 9.80
C ILE A 8 28.57 -32.72 9.53
N SER A 9 28.19 -31.91 10.50
CA SER A 9 28.70 -30.64 11.04
C SER A 9 30.10 -30.20 10.65
N VAL A 10 30.28 -28.91 10.41
CA VAL A 10 31.46 -28.16 10.89
C VAL A 10 31.03 -26.82 11.45
N LEU A 11 31.19 -26.72 12.78
CA LEU A 11 31.21 -25.50 13.57
C LEU A 11 32.55 -24.79 13.29
N LEU A 12 32.51 -23.49 12.99
CA LEU A 12 33.70 -22.66 13.14
C LEU A 12 33.34 -21.41 13.94
N ILE A 13 33.78 -21.47 15.20
CA ILE A 13 33.82 -20.37 16.15
C ILE A 13 35.08 -19.56 15.83
N CYS A 14 34.96 -18.27 15.63
CA CYS A 14 36.08 -17.33 15.70
C CYS A 14 35.70 -16.14 16.57
N SER A 15 36.22 -16.22 17.80
CA SER A 15 36.24 -15.12 18.77
C SER A 15 37.48 -14.25 18.52
N MET A 16 37.43 -13.01 18.98
CA MET A 16 38.51 -12.07 19.34
C MET A 16 38.32 -10.72 18.68
N ALA A 17 38.54 -9.58 19.28
CA ALA A 17 38.86 -9.15 20.63
C ALA A 17 38.63 -7.62 20.68
N LEU A 18 38.30 -7.14 21.85
CA LEU A 18 38.31 -5.71 22.21
C LEU A 18 39.71 -5.12 22.14
N THR A 19 39.81 -3.87 21.67
CA THR A 19 40.88 -2.98 22.16
C THR A 19 40.26 -1.56 22.33
N ALA A 20 40.26 -1.16 23.58
CA ALA A 20 40.05 0.21 24.04
C ALA A 20 41.42 0.90 24.19
N CYS A 21 41.48 2.18 23.96
CA CYS A 21 42.38 3.22 24.51
C CYS A 21 42.25 4.45 23.62
N GLY A 22 42.04 5.67 24.02
CA GLY A 22 42.23 6.35 25.27
C GLY A 22 42.64 7.78 24.99
N SER A 23 41.89 8.73 25.57
CA SER A 23 42.35 9.94 26.29
C SER A 23 42.99 11.11 25.58
N SER A 24 42.49 12.28 26.08
CA SER A 24 43.11 13.59 26.26
C SER A 24 42.80 14.59 25.14
N GLY A 25 42.02 15.64 25.34
CA GLY A 25 42.09 16.72 26.35
C GLY A 25 42.52 17.97 25.62
N ASP A 26 41.72 19.03 25.56
CA ASP A 26 42.02 20.28 26.23
C ASP A 26 40.92 21.32 26.04
N LYS A 27 40.86 22.20 27.06
CA LYS A 27 39.92 23.27 27.36
C LYS A 27 40.08 24.49 26.47
N SER A 28 39.00 25.26 26.27
CA SER A 28 38.93 26.70 26.54
C SER A 28 37.50 27.21 26.33
N THR A 29 36.83 27.52 27.35
CA THR A 29 36.42 28.79 28.01
C THR A 29 35.68 29.83 27.16
N GLY A 30 34.49 30.17 27.67
CA GLY A 30 33.85 31.46 27.60
C GLY A 30 32.49 31.42 26.93
N GLY A 31 31.37 31.61 27.55
CA GLY A 31 30.89 32.50 28.52
C GLY A 31 29.45 32.86 28.21
N SER A 32 28.52 32.61 29.16
CA SER A 32 27.27 33.31 29.50
C SER A 32 26.37 33.85 28.38
N THR A 33 25.08 33.58 28.36
CA THR A 33 24.05 34.04 29.32
C THR A 33 22.70 33.38 29.03
N GLN A 34 21.93 33.19 30.10
CA GLN A 34 20.55 32.79 30.23
C GLN A 34 19.58 33.60 29.36
N GLN A 35 18.50 32.95 28.89
CA GLN A 35 17.16 33.35 29.34
C GLN A 35 16.09 32.38 28.96
N SER A 36 15.27 32.06 29.95
CA SER A 36 14.07 31.25 29.95
C SER A 36 12.95 31.81 29.06
N GLY A 37 12.13 30.95 28.53
CA GLY A 37 10.87 31.34 27.93
C GLY A 37 10.07 30.10 27.51
N ALA A 38 9.29 29.57 28.45
CA ALA A 38 8.24 28.61 28.14
C ALA A 38 7.15 29.34 27.36
N SER A 39 6.73 28.76 26.22
CA SER A 39 5.43 29.08 25.63
C SER A 39 4.89 27.85 24.92
N GLN A 40 3.84 27.32 25.50
CA GLN A 40 2.95 26.36 24.90
C GLN A 40 2.28 27.03 23.69
N GLY A 41 2.42 26.43 22.53
CA GLY A 41 1.68 26.78 21.33
C GLY A 41 1.01 25.52 20.82
N ALA A 42 -0.28 25.39 21.09
CA ALA A 42 -1.13 24.41 20.43
C ALA A 42 -1.11 24.69 18.93
N ALA A 43 -0.55 23.80 18.14
CA ALA A 43 -0.69 23.83 16.70
C ALA A 43 -2.02 23.19 16.34
N SER A 44 -3.02 24.02 16.08
CA SER A 44 -4.23 23.68 15.35
C SER A 44 -3.82 23.30 13.94
N SER A 45 -4.01 22.04 13.55
CA SER A 45 -3.96 21.63 12.16
C SER A 45 -5.18 22.22 11.44
N GLN A 46 -5.00 23.39 10.86
CA GLN A 46 -5.89 23.87 9.82
C GLN A 46 -5.61 23.05 8.55
N GLY A 47 -6.62 22.32 8.11
CA GLY A 47 -6.64 21.71 6.81
C GLY A 47 -6.40 22.78 5.75
N ALA A 48 -5.29 22.67 5.06
CA ALA A 48 -5.06 23.45 3.86
C ALA A 48 -6.07 22.95 2.80
N ALA A 49 -7.03 23.79 2.50
CA ALA A 49 -7.80 23.66 1.28
C ALA A 49 -6.80 23.77 0.13
N SER A 50 -6.61 22.69 -0.59
CA SER A 50 -5.85 22.66 -1.83
C SER A 50 -6.57 23.55 -2.84
N THR A 51 -5.98 24.70 -3.12
CA THR A 51 -6.42 25.57 -4.18
C THR A 51 -5.76 25.15 -5.48
N GLY A 52 -6.62 24.76 -6.44
CA GLY A 52 -6.33 25.01 -7.84
C GLY A 52 -5.38 24.06 -8.52
N ASP A 53 -5.93 22.98 -9.01
CA ASP A 53 -5.32 22.11 -9.99
C ASP A 53 -5.47 22.68 -11.41
N SER A 54 -4.36 22.53 -12.15
CA SER A 54 -4.26 22.87 -13.56
C SER A 54 -4.70 21.71 -14.50
N SER A 55 -5.18 20.58 -13.96
CA SER A 55 -5.55 19.39 -14.74
C SER A 55 -6.95 19.48 -15.35
N GLY A 56 -7.79 20.39 -14.84
CA GLY A 56 -9.19 20.47 -15.25
C GLY A 56 -10.06 19.33 -14.68
N TYR A 57 -9.51 18.50 -13.79
CA TYR A 57 -10.27 17.45 -13.12
C TYR A 57 -11.27 18.03 -12.12
N THR A 58 -12.49 17.52 -12.15
CA THR A 58 -13.53 17.92 -11.21
C THR A 58 -13.75 16.81 -10.20
N PHE A 59 -13.50 17.10 -8.93
CA PHE A 59 -13.77 16.17 -7.84
C PHE A 59 -15.26 15.86 -7.72
N ARG A 60 -15.60 14.60 -7.58
CA ARG A 60 -16.96 14.07 -7.44
C ARG A 60 -17.33 13.80 -6.00
N THR A 61 -16.33 13.56 -5.15
CA THR A 61 -16.54 13.38 -3.71
C THR A 61 -16.40 14.68 -2.94
N SER A 62 -17.06 14.72 -1.79
CA SER A 62 -17.01 15.84 -0.85
C SER A 62 -17.30 15.35 0.57
N ALA A 63 -17.22 16.24 1.58
CA ALA A 63 -17.61 15.91 2.95
C ALA A 63 -19.05 15.40 3.08
N ASP A 64 -19.95 15.85 2.19
CA ASP A 64 -21.37 15.45 2.17
C ASP A 64 -21.64 14.27 1.22
N ASN A 65 -20.77 14.03 0.24
CA ASN A 65 -20.86 12.94 -0.74
C ASN A 65 -19.53 12.18 -0.77
N LYS A 66 -19.34 11.28 0.18
CA LYS A 66 -18.04 10.67 0.49
C LYS A 66 -17.65 9.50 -0.41
N VAL A 67 -18.60 8.89 -1.08
CA VAL A 67 -18.42 7.70 -1.90
C VAL A 67 -19.20 7.85 -3.19
N VAL A 68 -18.53 7.77 -4.33
CA VAL A 68 -19.14 7.85 -5.66
C VAL A 68 -18.67 6.67 -6.50
N THR A 69 -19.62 5.89 -7.04
CA THR A 69 -19.31 4.76 -7.92
C THR A 69 -19.69 5.10 -9.36
N GLU A 70 -18.81 4.83 -10.30
CA GLU A 70 -18.96 5.06 -11.73
C GLU A 70 -18.68 3.79 -12.53
N ASN A 71 -19.04 3.79 -13.81
CA ASN A 71 -18.79 2.71 -14.78
C ASN A 71 -19.45 1.36 -14.42
N GLY A 72 -20.60 1.38 -13.75
CA GLY A 72 -21.34 0.18 -13.36
C GLY A 72 -21.22 -0.14 -11.88
N THR A 73 -21.51 -1.38 -11.53
CA THR A 73 -21.53 -1.86 -10.15
C THR A 73 -20.64 -3.08 -9.98
N PHE A 74 -19.95 -3.15 -8.87
CA PHE A 74 -19.25 -4.33 -8.40
C PHE A 74 -19.93 -4.77 -7.10
N THR A 75 -20.34 -6.04 -7.03
CA THR A 75 -21.20 -6.52 -5.95
C THR A 75 -20.58 -7.68 -5.19
N LYS A 76 -21.15 -8.03 -4.04
CA LYS A 76 -20.76 -9.19 -3.24
C LYS A 76 -20.73 -10.48 -4.05
N ASP A 77 -21.62 -10.63 -5.03
CA ASP A 77 -21.67 -11.82 -5.90
C ASP A 77 -20.45 -11.93 -6.84
N SER A 78 -19.69 -10.85 -6.99
CA SER A 78 -18.42 -10.84 -7.75
C SER A 78 -17.23 -11.34 -6.93
N ILE A 79 -17.42 -11.55 -5.63
CA ILE A 79 -16.37 -12.00 -4.71
C ILE A 79 -16.39 -13.51 -4.61
N GLU A 80 -15.30 -14.13 -4.99
CA GLU A 80 -15.06 -15.55 -4.80
C GLU A 80 -14.01 -15.78 -3.72
N TYR A 81 -14.20 -16.78 -2.89
CA TYR A 81 -13.27 -17.17 -1.83
C TYR A 81 -12.36 -18.32 -2.25
N PRO A 82 -11.13 -18.41 -1.73
CA PRO A 82 -10.54 -17.56 -0.69
C PRO A 82 -10.08 -16.19 -1.21
N VAL A 83 -10.04 -15.19 -0.30
CA VAL A 83 -9.63 -13.81 -0.57
C VAL A 83 -8.25 -13.53 0.01
N LEU A 84 -7.38 -12.88 -0.76
CA LEU A 84 -6.07 -12.39 -0.32
C LEU A 84 -6.02 -10.87 -0.34
N ILE A 85 -5.38 -10.28 0.66
CA ILE A 85 -4.93 -8.89 0.62
C ILE A 85 -3.41 -8.87 0.50
N THR A 86 -2.92 -8.19 -0.52
CA THR A 86 -1.48 -7.98 -0.73
C THR A 86 -1.16 -6.54 -1.13
N SER A 87 0.11 -6.19 -1.15
CA SER A 87 0.59 -4.89 -1.63
C SER A 87 1.45 -5.05 -2.88
N ILE A 88 1.40 -4.08 -3.77
CA ILE A 88 2.46 -3.86 -4.77
C ILE A 88 2.98 -2.43 -4.63
N GLY A 89 4.33 -2.32 -4.50
CA GLY A 89 5.02 -1.08 -4.16
C GLY A 89 5.25 -0.87 -2.66
N GLN A 90 4.81 -1.78 -1.80
CA GLN A 90 5.06 -1.81 -0.34
C GLN A 90 4.63 -0.52 0.37
N SER A 91 3.49 0.03 -0.03
CA SER A 91 2.87 1.17 0.66
C SER A 91 2.27 0.74 2.01
N ALA A 92 2.34 1.61 3.01
CA ALA A 92 1.70 1.38 4.30
C ALA A 92 0.17 1.29 4.21
N ASP A 93 -0.43 1.66 3.08
CA ASP A 93 -1.87 1.66 2.85
C ASP A 93 -2.45 0.25 2.92
N VAL A 94 -1.64 -0.79 2.64
CA VAL A 94 -2.04 -2.18 2.82
C VAL A 94 -2.42 -2.50 4.27
N SER A 95 -1.74 -1.90 5.25
CA SER A 95 -2.08 -2.07 6.67
C SER A 95 -3.36 -1.32 7.06
N MET A 96 -3.65 -0.20 6.38
CA MET A 96 -4.91 0.51 6.56
C MET A 96 -6.07 -0.29 5.99
N LEU A 97 -5.88 -0.90 4.82
CA LEU A 97 -6.85 -1.80 4.21
C LEU A 97 -7.12 -3.02 5.11
N ASP A 98 -6.08 -3.65 5.65
CA ASP A 98 -6.19 -4.74 6.63
C ASP A 98 -7.03 -4.34 7.86
N ALA A 99 -6.78 -3.16 8.41
CA ALA A 99 -7.54 -2.64 9.55
C ALA A 99 -9.03 -2.41 9.22
N LEU A 100 -9.33 -1.91 8.02
CA LEU A 100 -10.71 -1.73 7.54
C LEU A 100 -11.40 -3.07 7.33
N MET A 101 -10.74 -4.05 6.73
CA MET A 101 -11.30 -5.39 6.50
C MET A 101 -11.58 -6.13 7.81
N LYS A 102 -10.71 -5.98 8.82
CA LYS A 102 -10.96 -6.48 10.19
C LYS A 102 -12.21 -5.83 10.79
N LYS A 103 -12.39 -4.54 10.61
CA LYS A 103 -13.56 -3.80 11.11
C LYS A 103 -14.86 -4.23 10.41
N VAL A 104 -14.81 -4.59 9.15
CA VAL A 104 -15.93 -5.15 8.37
C VAL A 104 -16.29 -6.57 8.84
N GLY A 105 -15.36 -7.29 9.46
CA GLY A 105 -15.52 -8.70 9.85
C GLY A 105 -15.37 -9.66 8.66
N ALA A 106 -14.64 -9.26 7.64
CA ALA A 106 -14.42 -10.07 6.43
C ALA A 106 -13.55 -11.30 6.71
N ASP A 107 -13.76 -12.36 5.91
CA ASP A 107 -12.87 -13.52 5.87
C ASP A 107 -11.83 -13.35 4.76
N TYR A 108 -10.54 -13.29 5.11
CA TYR A 108 -9.44 -13.10 4.17
C TYR A 108 -8.11 -13.51 4.77
N THR A 109 -7.13 -13.71 3.89
CA THR A 109 -5.72 -13.84 4.26
C THR A 109 -5.00 -12.52 4.01
N PHE A 110 -4.11 -12.12 4.91
CA PHE A 110 -3.25 -10.95 4.75
C PHE A 110 -1.80 -11.38 4.55
N ASN A 111 -1.21 -11.00 3.41
CA ASN A 111 0.22 -11.17 3.13
C ASN A 111 0.69 -10.02 2.22
N ALA A 112 1.30 -8.98 2.83
CA ALA A 112 1.73 -7.79 2.11
C ALA A 112 2.81 -8.08 1.04
N THR A 113 3.56 -9.16 1.20
CA THR A 113 4.65 -9.57 0.31
C THR A 113 4.37 -10.89 -0.42
N ALA A 114 3.09 -11.22 -0.63
CA ALA A 114 2.69 -12.44 -1.32
C ALA A 114 3.41 -12.59 -2.66
N SER A 115 3.88 -13.80 -2.95
CA SER A 115 4.43 -14.17 -4.24
C SER A 115 3.34 -14.45 -5.27
N ALA A 116 3.70 -14.60 -6.53
CA ALA A 116 2.80 -15.07 -7.57
C ALA A 116 2.24 -16.47 -7.28
N ASP A 117 3.07 -17.36 -6.72
CA ASP A 117 2.65 -18.71 -6.31
C ASP A 117 1.65 -18.67 -5.15
N ASP A 118 1.81 -17.72 -4.21
CA ASP A 118 0.82 -17.51 -3.16
C ASP A 118 -0.51 -17.07 -3.76
N VAL A 119 -0.49 -16.08 -4.65
CA VAL A 119 -1.68 -15.52 -5.32
C VAL A 119 -2.48 -16.58 -6.08
N ALA A 120 -1.80 -17.54 -6.70
CA ALA A 120 -2.43 -18.63 -7.45
C ALA A 120 -3.42 -19.49 -6.62
N ASN A 121 -3.33 -19.43 -5.29
CA ASN A 121 -4.20 -20.19 -4.38
C ASN A 121 -5.50 -19.45 -4.02
N TYR A 122 -5.71 -18.25 -4.54
CA TYR A 122 -6.87 -17.39 -4.20
C TYR A 122 -7.79 -17.21 -5.41
N LYS A 123 -9.03 -16.82 -5.13
CA LYS A 123 -10.05 -16.52 -6.13
C LYS A 123 -10.27 -15.03 -6.29
N THR A 124 -10.09 -14.27 -5.20
CA THR A 124 -10.15 -12.82 -5.20
C THR A 124 -8.88 -12.27 -4.53
N VAL A 125 -8.27 -11.26 -5.14
CA VAL A 125 -7.11 -10.57 -4.58
C VAL A 125 -7.36 -9.07 -4.52
N ILE A 126 -7.22 -8.50 -3.34
CA ILE A 126 -7.24 -7.05 -3.15
C ILE A 126 -5.78 -6.57 -3.14
N ILE A 127 -5.43 -5.78 -4.12
CA ILE A 127 -4.08 -5.23 -4.29
C ILE A 127 -4.07 -3.79 -3.80
N ALA A 128 -3.46 -3.54 -2.64
CA ALA A 128 -3.10 -2.17 -2.25
C ALA A 128 -1.95 -1.69 -3.13
N CYS A 129 -2.23 -0.76 -4.03
CA CYS A 129 -1.28 -0.26 -5.02
C CYS A 129 -0.77 1.14 -4.69
N GLY A 130 0.48 1.37 -5.02
CA GLY A 130 1.21 2.59 -4.72
C GLY A 130 2.52 2.29 -4.01
N ALA A 131 3.55 3.09 -4.24
CA ALA A 131 4.87 2.77 -3.74
C ALA A 131 5.30 3.61 -2.54
N SER A 132 6.20 3.02 -1.76
CA SER A 132 6.89 3.68 -0.66
C SER A 132 8.34 3.22 -0.62
N SER A 133 9.29 4.13 -0.91
CA SER A 133 10.72 3.81 -0.77
C SER A 133 11.08 3.34 0.64
N LYS A 134 10.42 3.91 1.66
CA LYS A 134 10.58 3.47 3.05
C LYS A 134 9.99 2.07 3.27
N GLY A 135 8.84 1.78 2.66
CA GLY A 135 8.21 0.45 2.72
C GLY A 135 9.05 -0.62 2.02
N LEU A 136 9.56 -0.35 0.82
CA LEU A 136 10.48 -1.21 0.10
C LEU A 136 11.73 -1.52 0.94
N GLY A 137 12.35 -0.49 1.53
CA GLY A 137 13.49 -0.66 2.41
C GLY A 137 13.17 -1.48 3.67
N ALA A 138 12.01 -1.27 4.28
CA ALA A 138 11.57 -2.05 5.44
C ALA A 138 11.29 -3.52 5.10
N ALA A 139 10.79 -3.78 3.90
CA ALA A 139 10.56 -5.15 3.40
C ALA A 139 11.86 -5.82 2.90
N GLY A 140 12.97 -5.07 2.77
CA GLY A 140 14.22 -5.56 2.21
C GLY A 140 14.15 -5.89 0.72
N ILE A 141 13.24 -5.24 -0.02
CA ILE A 141 12.97 -5.50 -1.43
C ILE A 141 13.46 -4.28 -2.25
N SER A 142 14.22 -4.53 -3.31
CA SER A 142 14.58 -3.49 -4.27
C SER A 142 13.36 -3.05 -5.10
N GLN A 143 13.41 -1.86 -5.70
CA GLN A 143 12.34 -1.44 -6.61
C GLN A 143 12.21 -2.38 -7.81
N GLU A 144 13.34 -2.87 -8.34
CA GLU A 144 13.38 -3.78 -9.49
C GLU A 144 12.75 -5.13 -9.16
N ASP A 145 13.11 -5.72 -8.02
CA ASP A 145 12.54 -6.99 -7.55
C ASP A 145 11.03 -6.84 -7.28
N GLU A 146 10.62 -5.72 -6.71
CA GLU A 146 9.19 -5.44 -6.45
C GLU A 146 8.40 -5.28 -7.76
N LEU A 147 8.97 -4.62 -8.77
CA LEU A 147 8.35 -4.54 -10.10
C LEU A 147 8.23 -5.93 -10.75
N ALA A 148 9.28 -6.75 -10.63
CA ALA A 148 9.23 -8.12 -11.13
C ALA A 148 8.14 -8.94 -10.41
N ARG A 149 8.05 -8.84 -9.06
CA ARG A 149 7.02 -9.49 -8.26
C ARG A 149 5.62 -9.00 -8.62
N ALA A 150 5.42 -7.70 -8.75
CA ALA A 150 4.14 -7.10 -9.11
C ALA A 150 3.64 -7.56 -10.49
N ASN A 151 4.53 -7.60 -11.48
CA ASN A 151 4.20 -8.12 -12.81
C ASN A 151 3.87 -9.62 -12.79
N ALA A 152 4.61 -10.41 -12.01
CA ALA A 152 4.32 -11.84 -11.85
C ALA A 152 2.95 -12.08 -11.19
N ILE A 153 2.60 -11.31 -10.16
CA ILE A 153 1.26 -11.34 -9.54
C ILE A 153 0.17 -11.00 -10.56
N ALA A 154 0.35 -9.91 -11.31
CA ALA A 154 -0.62 -9.50 -12.32
C ALA A 154 -0.81 -10.56 -13.41
N GLN A 155 0.28 -11.16 -13.87
CA GLN A 155 0.22 -12.23 -14.87
C GLN A 155 -0.50 -13.47 -14.31
N THR A 156 -0.15 -13.89 -13.08
CA THR A 156 -0.81 -15.02 -12.41
C THR A 156 -2.32 -14.77 -12.23
N ALA A 157 -2.71 -13.57 -11.80
CA ALA A 157 -4.11 -13.22 -11.66
C ALA A 157 -4.87 -13.34 -12.98
N LYS A 158 -4.27 -12.83 -14.06
CA LYS A 158 -4.84 -12.91 -15.41
C LYS A 158 -4.96 -14.36 -15.92
N ASP A 159 -3.90 -15.15 -15.77
CA ASP A 159 -3.83 -16.51 -16.31
C ASP A 159 -4.81 -17.46 -15.59
N ASN A 160 -5.05 -17.22 -14.30
CA ASN A 160 -5.95 -18.04 -13.48
C ASN A 160 -7.38 -17.47 -13.36
N GLY A 161 -7.68 -16.33 -14.02
CA GLY A 161 -9.00 -15.69 -13.94
C GLY A 161 -9.35 -15.22 -12.53
N ILE A 162 -8.35 -14.79 -11.74
CA ILE A 162 -8.56 -14.31 -10.37
C ILE A 162 -9.19 -12.94 -10.42
N THR A 163 -10.23 -12.72 -9.62
CA THR A 163 -10.84 -11.40 -9.45
C THR A 163 -9.89 -10.45 -8.73
N VAL A 164 -9.56 -9.33 -9.36
CA VAL A 164 -8.63 -8.32 -8.81
C VAL A 164 -9.37 -7.04 -8.45
N ILE A 165 -9.22 -6.60 -7.21
CA ILE A 165 -9.63 -5.28 -6.73
C ILE A 165 -8.37 -4.44 -6.57
N ALA A 166 -8.21 -3.41 -7.39
CA ALA A 166 -7.11 -2.44 -7.24
C ALA A 166 -7.53 -1.35 -6.24
N ALA A 167 -6.84 -1.27 -5.10
CA ALA A 167 -7.14 -0.33 -4.04
C ALA A 167 -6.00 0.70 -3.89
N HIS A 168 -6.23 1.93 -4.37
CA HIS A 168 -5.32 3.06 -4.18
C HIS A 168 -5.83 3.97 -3.07
N LEU A 169 -5.40 3.72 -1.84
CA LEU A 169 -5.94 4.38 -0.67
C LEU A 169 -5.09 5.55 -0.13
N GLY A 170 -3.88 5.70 -0.63
CA GLY A 170 -2.91 6.68 -0.13
C GLY A 170 -3.07 8.09 -0.69
N GLY A 171 -4.04 8.34 -1.56
CA GLY A 171 -4.28 9.65 -2.15
C GLY A 171 -3.08 10.19 -2.92
N ALA A 172 -2.92 11.51 -2.98
CA ALA A 172 -1.83 12.18 -3.70
C ALA A 172 -0.43 11.73 -3.22
N SER A 173 -0.30 11.32 -1.95
CA SER A 173 1.00 10.88 -1.39
C SER A 173 1.51 9.56 -1.98
N ARG A 174 0.70 8.83 -2.72
CA ARG A 174 1.03 7.57 -3.41
C ARG A 174 0.93 7.70 -4.94
N ARG A 175 1.22 8.90 -5.43
CA ARG A 175 1.31 9.21 -6.84
C ARG A 175 2.75 9.59 -7.23
N GLY A 176 3.00 9.74 -8.51
CA GLY A 176 4.30 10.10 -9.09
C GLY A 176 5.09 8.90 -9.63
N ALA A 177 6.24 9.17 -10.23
CA ALA A 177 6.98 8.22 -11.08
C ALA A 177 7.26 6.85 -10.43
N LEU A 178 7.53 6.80 -9.13
CA LEU A 178 7.73 5.54 -8.42
C LEU A 178 6.42 4.77 -8.24
N SER A 179 5.38 5.44 -7.73
CA SER A 179 4.10 4.80 -7.43
C SER A 179 3.33 4.41 -8.68
N ASP A 180 3.36 5.25 -9.72
CA ASP A 180 2.50 5.09 -10.88
C ASP A 180 2.85 3.83 -11.69
N GLN A 181 4.10 3.36 -11.65
CA GLN A 181 4.47 2.07 -12.23
C GLN A 181 3.67 0.90 -11.60
N PHE A 182 3.50 0.91 -10.28
CA PHE A 182 2.73 -0.11 -9.58
C PHE A 182 1.22 0.09 -9.74
N ASN A 183 0.76 1.35 -9.75
CA ASN A 183 -0.62 1.67 -10.04
C ASN A 183 -1.03 1.16 -11.43
N ASP A 184 -0.20 1.35 -12.44
CA ASP A 184 -0.44 0.88 -13.81
C ASP A 184 -0.53 -0.65 -13.89
N ILE A 185 0.32 -1.37 -13.17
CA ILE A 185 0.27 -2.84 -13.10
C ILE A 185 -1.05 -3.30 -12.48
N ALA A 186 -1.48 -2.71 -11.34
CA ALA A 186 -2.73 -3.06 -10.70
C ALA A 186 -3.94 -2.75 -11.59
N LEU A 187 -3.99 -1.55 -12.16
CA LEU A 187 -5.05 -1.11 -13.07
C LEU A 187 -5.13 -2.02 -14.31
N GLY A 188 -3.98 -2.47 -14.82
CA GLY A 188 -3.89 -3.37 -15.97
C GLY A 188 -4.69 -4.67 -15.80
N VAL A 189 -4.85 -5.18 -14.59
CA VAL A 189 -5.55 -6.45 -14.29
C VAL A 189 -6.83 -6.30 -13.44
N ALA A 190 -7.17 -5.08 -12.99
CA ALA A 190 -8.31 -4.84 -12.13
C ALA A 190 -9.65 -5.21 -12.78
N ASN A 191 -10.53 -5.83 -12.01
CA ASN A 191 -11.96 -6.02 -12.28
C ASN A 191 -12.81 -4.97 -11.56
N TYR A 192 -12.24 -4.34 -10.53
CA TYR A 192 -12.82 -3.24 -9.79
C TYR A 192 -11.71 -2.33 -9.25
N VAL A 193 -11.96 -1.03 -9.26
CA VAL A 193 -11.03 -0.01 -8.77
C VAL A 193 -11.64 0.73 -7.59
N MET A 194 -10.87 0.90 -6.53
CA MET A 194 -11.20 1.72 -5.38
C MET A 194 -10.08 2.75 -5.17
N VAL A 195 -10.41 4.03 -5.19
CA VAL A 195 -9.38 5.08 -5.12
C VAL A 195 -9.81 6.23 -4.21
N VAL A 196 -8.92 6.66 -3.31
CA VAL A 196 -9.06 7.97 -2.65
C VAL A 196 -8.86 9.05 -3.71
N GLU A 197 -9.89 9.85 -3.95
CA GLU A 197 -10.01 10.71 -5.13
C GLU A 197 -8.91 11.77 -5.23
N GLU A 198 -8.32 12.18 -4.10
CA GLU A 198 -7.14 13.04 -4.08
C GLU A 198 -5.95 12.44 -4.87
N GLY A 199 -5.87 11.11 -4.96
CA GLY A 199 -4.91 10.39 -5.80
C GLY A 199 -5.31 10.27 -7.27
N ASN A 200 -6.47 10.75 -7.65
CA ASN A 200 -7.04 10.71 -9.01
C ASN A 200 -7.24 12.12 -9.60
N ASP A 201 -6.52 13.11 -9.13
CA ASP A 201 -6.64 14.52 -9.51
C ASP A 201 -6.33 14.80 -10.99
N ASP A 202 -5.65 13.88 -11.66
CA ASP A 202 -5.38 13.88 -13.11
C ASP A 202 -6.31 12.95 -13.91
N GLY A 203 -7.27 12.27 -13.27
CA GLY A 203 -8.20 11.34 -13.90
C GLY A 203 -7.63 9.96 -14.21
N LYS A 204 -6.37 9.67 -13.91
CA LYS A 204 -5.68 8.42 -14.29
C LYS A 204 -6.48 7.15 -13.98
N PHE A 205 -7.03 7.05 -12.76
CA PHE A 205 -7.78 5.85 -12.34
C PHE A 205 -9.16 5.76 -13.00
N THR A 206 -9.85 6.88 -13.15
CA THR A 206 -11.15 6.94 -13.84
C THR A 206 -11.02 6.64 -15.32
N ASP A 207 -9.99 7.15 -15.98
CA ASP A 207 -9.72 6.88 -17.39
C ASP A 207 -9.39 5.42 -17.60
N ALA A 208 -8.48 4.85 -16.78
CA ALA A 208 -8.12 3.43 -16.86
C ALA A 208 -9.33 2.51 -16.60
N ALA A 209 -10.19 2.83 -15.64
CA ALA A 209 -11.42 2.08 -15.37
C ALA A 209 -12.42 2.17 -16.53
N THR A 210 -12.56 3.36 -17.13
CA THR A 210 -13.43 3.59 -18.28
C THR A 210 -12.95 2.83 -19.50
N ASP A 211 -11.66 2.91 -19.81
CA ASP A 211 -11.06 2.21 -20.96
C ASP A 211 -11.21 0.68 -20.87
N LYS A 212 -11.18 0.15 -19.64
CA LYS A 212 -11.40 -1.27 -19.37
C LYS A 212 -12.88 -1.67 -19.24
N GLY A 213 -13.77 -0.71 -19.07
CA GLY A 213 -15.18 -0.97 -18.79
C GLY A 213 -15.42 -1.62 -17.43
N VAL A 214 -14.60 -1.29 -16.43
CA VAL A 214 -14.72 -1.82 -15.06
C VAL A 214 -15.24 -0.75 -14.10
N PRO A 215 -16.02 -1.14 -13.06
CA PRO A 215 -16.50 -0.20 -12.06
C PRO A 215 -15.36 0.43 -11.26
N ILE A 216 -15.53 1.70 -10.89
CA ILE A 216 -14.64 2.44 -10.02
C ILE A 216 -15.41 3.11 -8.90
N THR A 217 -14.89 3.05 -7.68
CA THR A 217 -15.41 3.81 -6.54
C THR A 217 -14.39 4.84 -6.09
N LEU A 218 -14.79 6.10 -6.16
CA LEU A 218 -14.08 7.27 -5.67
C LEU A 218 -14.42 7.48 -4.20
N LEU A 219 -13.42 7.70 -3.38
CA LEU A 219 -13.53 7.89 -1.93
C LEU A 219 -13.03 9.29 -1.56
N HIS A 220 -13.76 9.99 -0.71
CA HIS A 220 -13.32 11.28 -0.19
C HIS A 220 -12.10 11.15 0.75
N SER A 221 -12.05 10.03 1.49
CA SER A 221 -10.92 9.71 2.35
C SER A 221 -10.73 8.19 2.48
N ILE A 222 -9.58 7.76 2.99
CA ILE A 222 -9.32 6.33 3.25
C ILE A 222 -10.35 5.69 4.19
N ALA A 223 -10.87 6.46 5.17
CA ALA A 223 -11.86 5.96 6.11
C ALA A 223 -13.20 5.62 5.44
N ASP A 224 -13.51 6.28 4.34
CA ASP A 224 -14.78 6.08 3.61
C ASP A 224 -14.80 4.77 2.82
N ALA A 225 -13.63 4.11 2.65
CA ALA A 225 -13.54 2.77 2.08
C ALA A 225 -14.31 1.71 2.91
N ILE A 226 -14.62 2.02 4.18
CA ILE A 226 -15.45 1.14 5.00
C ILE A 226 -16.81 0.84 4.36
N THR A 227 -17.39 1.80 3.64
CA THR A 227 -18.71 1.65 2.99
C THR A 227 -18.68 0.58 1.90
N PRO A 228 -17.91 0.72 0.80
CA PRO A 228 -17.85 -0.33 -0.23
C PRO A 228 -17.28 -1.65 0.29
N LEU A 229 -16.34 -1.63 1.23
CA LEU A 229 -15.83 -2.88 1.83
C LEU A 229 -16.91 -3.60 2.63
N THR A 230 -17.80 -2.89 3.34
CA THR A 230 -18.94 -3.51 4.04
C THR A 230 -19.94 -4.11 3.05
N GLU A 231 -20.22 -3.42 1.95
CA GLU A 231 -21.12 -3.92 0.91
C GLU A 231 -20.58 -5.19 0.24
N LEU A 232 -19.27 -5.28 0.03
CA LEU A 232 -18.62 -6.39 -0.66
C LEU A 232 -18.33 -7.59 0.27
N PHE A 233 -17.91 -7.35 1.49
CA PHE A 233 -17.35 -8.36 2.38
C PHE A 233 -18.06 -8.48 3.74
N GLY A 234 -19.00 -7.58 4.04
CA GLY A 234 -19.77 -7.60 5.29
C GLY A 234 -20.63 -8.86 5.41
N ALA A 235 -20.69 -9.40 6.63
CA ALA A 235 -21.49 -10.57 6.98
C ALA A 235 -23.00 -10.28 6.92
#